data_2e9cb6da1b3aa0a25982fdce922d0c14
#
_entry.id   2e9cb6da1b3aa0a25982fdce922d0c14
#
_cell.length_a   1.000
_cell.length_b   1.000
_cell.length_c   1.000
_cell.angle_alpha   90.00
_cell.angle_beta   90.00
_cell.angle_gamma   90.00
#
_symmetry.space_group_name_H-M   'P 1'
#
loop_
_entity.id
_entity.type
_entity.pdbx_description
1 polymer ?
#
loop_
_entity_poly.entity_id
_entity_poly.type
_entity_poly.pdbx_seq_one_letter_code
_entity_poly.pdbx_strand_id
1 'polypeptide(L)'
;MIWIILLAFLILAAVIIMLVMKMATDVNNRLNQMTQSIQDANSVIAQNLGQSSGVFANVHEQLGRLESTNQQIVTISKDISSLQELLRAPKLRGQIGETLLENLLSLVLPKQFYSMQYRFKSMDAVDAVIHLGERLVPVDAKFSLENFQKMQDEKDEAAKNNFRKKFIQDVKNRVDEIASKYILPDENTYDFALMYIPAENVYYEVAVNKDELFAYCLGKKVIPVSPNTLYAYMQVICLGLKGMKVEENAKQILKSLSALDVEILKFKEEFDILGKHISSTQSKYLDSQKRLDKFQDKLNVIHDNKQIEA
;
A
#
# COMPACT_ATOMS: atom_id res chain seq x y z
N MET A 1 -12.52 24.75 -78.37
CA MET A 1 -13.51 24.48 -77.29
C MET A 1 -13.29 23.11 -76.61
N ILE A 2 -13.14 22.02 -77.34
CA ILE A 2 -12.92 20.65 -76.77
C ILE A 2 -11.67 20.53 -75.86
N TRP A 3 -10.55 21.15 -76.22
CA TRP A 3 -9.31 21.13 -75.41
C TRP A 3 -9.47 21.86 -74.08
N ILE A 4 -10.27 22.88 -73.95
CA ILE A 4 -10.52 23.62 -72.70
C ILE A 4 -11.32 22.74 -71.74
N ILE A 5 -12.32 21.98 -72.25
CA ILE A 5 -13.17 21.07 -71.50
C ILE A 5 -12.31 19.87 -70.98
N LEU A 6 -11.43 19.34 -71.83
CA LEU A 6 -10.49 18.27 -71.43
C LEU A 6 -9.54 18.74 -70.32
N LEU A 7 -8.98 19.95 -70.44
CA LEU A 7 -8.11 20.53 -69.42
C LEU A 7 -8.84 20.75 -68.08
N ALA A 8 -10.06 21.26 -68.13
CA ALA A 8 -10.88 21.44 -66.94
C ALA A 8 -11.21 20.10 -66.24
N PHE A 9 -11.45 19.05 -67.04
CA PHE A 9 -11.71 17.70 -66.51
C PHE A 9 -10.46 17.09 -65.87
N LEU A 10 -9.28 17.31 -66.44
CA LEU A 10 -7.99 16.88 -65.87
C LEU A 10 -7.67 17.59 -64.57
N ILE A 11 -7.92 18.88 -64.47
CA ILE A 11 -7.75 19.66 -63.24
C ILE A 11 -8.71 19.17 -62.14
N LEU A 12 -9.97 18.93 -62.48
CA LEU A 12 -10.99 18.42 -61.55
C LEU A 12 -10.61 17.03 -61.04
N ALA A 13 -10.14 16.12 -61.91
CA ALA A 13 -9.67 14.81 -61.56
C ALA A 13 -8.44 14.88 -60.61
N ALA A 14 -7.50 15.76 -60.87
CA ALA A 14 -6.34 15.99 -60.03
C ALA A 14 -6.72 16.50 -58.64
N VAL A 15 -7.68 17.42 -58.53
CA VAL A 15 -8.21 17.95 -57.27
C VAL A 15 -8.92 16.81 -56.47
N ILE A 16 -9.71 15.98 -57.13
CA ILE A 16 -10.39 14.85 -56.48
C ILE A 16 -9.37 13.83 -55.94
N ILE A 17 -8.35 13.49 -56.73
CA ILE A 17 -7.27 12.58 -56.31
C ILE A 17 -6.53 13.19 -55.10
N MET A 18 -6.21 14.47 -55.13
CA MET A 18 -5.55 15.15 -54.01
C MET A 18 -6.42 15.15 -52.75
N LEU A 19 -7.73 15.36 -52.84
CA LEU A 19 -8.65 15.28 -51.71
C LEU A 19 -8.77 13.88 -51.15
N VAL A 20 -8.85 12.86 -52.03
CA VAL A 20 -8.89 11.46 -51.59
C VAL A 20 -7.57 11.03 -50.89
N MET A 21 -6.43 11.45 -51.44
CA MET A 21 -5.14 11.19 -50.82
C MET A 21 -5.04 11.89 -49.45
N LYS A 22 -5.48 13.12 -49.33
CA LYS A 22 -5.49 13.84 -48.04
C LYS A 22 -6.40 13.15 -47.02
N MET A 23 -7.59 12.73 -47.42
CA MET A 23 -8.50 11.97 -46.54
C MET A 23 -7.89 10.63 -46.13
N ALA A 24 -7.25 9.89 -47.03
CA ALA A 24 -6.59 8.65 -46.74
C ALA A 24 -5.44 8.85 -45.72
N THR A 25 -4.68 9.93 -45.88
CA THR A 25 -3.60 10.29 -44.94
C THR A 25 -4.14 10.67 -43.57
N ASP A 26 -5.23 11.45 -43.50
CA ASP A 26 -5.85 11.82 -42.22
C ASP A 26 -6.44 10.61 -41.51
N VAL A 27 -7.09 9.70 -42.22
CA VAL A 27 -7.60 8.43 -41.65
C VAL A 27 -6.45 7.57 -41.13
N ASN A 28 -5.37 7.44 -41.89
CA ASN A 28 -4.20 6.65 -41.49
C ASN A 28 -3.51 7.25 -40.24
N ASN A 29 -3.40 8.57 -40.19
CA ASN A 29 -2.86 9.26 -39.02
C ASN A 29 -3.73 9.04 -37.75
N ARG A 30 -5.05 9.12 -37.90
CA ARG A 30 -6.00 8.85 -36.79
C ARG A 30 -5.95 7.38 -36.33
N LEU A 31 -5.83 6.43 -37.26
CA LEU A 31 -5.66 5.01 -36.93
C LEU A 31 -4.34 4.76 -36.18
N ASN A 32 -3.25 5.41 -36.59
CA ASN A 32 -1.97 5.31 -35.92
C ASN A 32 -2.03 5.90 -34.49
N GLN A 33 -2.65 7.08 -34.33
CA GLN A 33 -2.86 7.67 -33.00
C GLN A 33 -3.71 6.77 -32.10
N MET A 34 -4.76 6.16 -32.65
CA MET A 34 -5.62 5.24 -31.94
C MET A 34 -4.90 3.96 -31.54
N THR A 35 -4.06 3.41 -32.41
CA THR A 35 -3.22 2.23 -32.11
C THR A 35 -2.22 2.56 -30.98
N GLN A 36 -1.65 3.76 -31.01
CA GLN A 36 -0.72 4.22 -29.98
C GLN A 36 -1.43 4.39 -28.64
N SER A 37 -2.63 4.99 -28.62
CA SER A 37 -3.44 5.13 -27.39
C SER A 37 -3.87 3.78 -26.80
N ILE A 38 -4.17 2.79 -27.63
CA ILE A 38 -4.47 1.42 -27.17
C ILE A 38 -3.21 0.74 -26.61
N GLN A 39 -2.05 0.94 -27.23
CA GLN A 39 -0.79 0.41 -26.70
C GLN A 39 -0.41 1.06 -25.36
N ASP A 40 -0.60 2.36 -25.23
CA ASP A 40 -0.35 3.08 -23.98
C ASP A 40 -1.30 2.61 -22.87
N ALA A 41 -2.59 2.46 -23.17
CA ALA A 41 -3.58 1.91 -22.23
C ALA A 41 -3.24 0.47 -21.81
N ASN A 42 -2.84 -0.40 -22.76
CA ASN A 42 -2.42 -1.75 -22.46
C ASN A 42 -1.14 -1.79 -21.59
N SER A 43 -0.20 -0.89 -21.83
CA SER A 43 1.02 -0.82 -21.01
C SER A 43 0.71 -0.41 -19.56
N VAL A 44 -0.19 0.56 -19.35
CA VAL A 44 -0.65 0.98 -18.04
C VAL A 44 -1.41 -0.16 -17.32
N ILE A 45 -2.27 -0.88 -18.02
CA ILE A 45 -2.99 -2.04 -17.49
C ILE A 45 -2.00 -3.15 -17.11
N ALA A 46 -1.03 -3.47 -17.97
CA ALA A 46 -0.01 -4.48 -17.69
C ALA A 46 0.87 -4.09 -16.50
N GLN A 47 1.23 -2.81 -16.37
CA GLN A 47 2.00 -2.30 -15.24
C GLN A 47 1.21 -2.37 -13.93
N ASN A 48 -0.07 -2.03 -13.93
CA ASN A 48 -0.94 -2.11 -12.76
C ASN A 48 -1.22 -3.57 -12.35
N LEU A 49 -1.42 -4.47 -13.32
CA LEU A 49 -1.57 -5.92 -13.06
C LEU A 49 -0.27 -6.53 -12.54
N GLY A 50 0.89 -6.12 -13.08
CA GLY A 50 2.20 -6.55 -12.60
C GLY A 50 2.46 -6.10 -11.15
N GLN A 51 2.08 -4.88 -10.79
CA GLN A 51 2.16 -4.39 -9.40
C GLN A 51 1.21 -5.15 -8.47
N SER A 52 -0.03 -5.42 -8.90
CA SER A 52 -0.99 -6.22 -8.11
C SER A 52 -0.52 -7.66 -7.92
N SER A 53 0.05 -8.29 -8.95
CA SER A 53 0.63 -9.64 -8.86
C SER A 53 1.83 -9.66 -7.91
N GLY A 54 2.69 -8.62 -7.93
CA GLY A 54 3.80 -8.45 -6.99
C GLY A 54 3.34 -8.31 -5.53
N VAL A 55 2.20 -7.65 -5.29
CA VAL A 55 1.60 -7.56 -3.94
C VAL A 55 1.11 -8.94 -3.48
N PHE A 56 0.44 -9.71 -4.33
CA PHE A 56 0.01 -11.08 -4.00
C PHE A 56 1.19 -12.02 -3.77
N ALA A 57 2.25 -11.95 -4.57
CA ALA A 57 3.47 -12.75 -4.39
C ALA A 57 4.17 -12.39 -3.07
N ASN A 58 4.30 -11.10 -2.73
CA ASN A 58 4.86 -10.63 -1.46
C ASN A 58 4.02 -11.06 -0.24
N VAL A 59 2.68 -11.06 -0.36
CA VAL A 59 1.79 -11.56 0.70
C VAL A 59 2.00 -13.08 0.90
N HIS A 60 2.14 -13.85 -0.17
CA HIS A 60 2.37 -15.30 -0.09
C HIS A 60 3.77 -15.64 0.47
N GLU A 61 4.80 -14.91 0.06
CA GLU A 61 6.16 -15.06 0.59
C GLU A 61 6.21 -14.70 2.08
N GLN A 62 5.52 -13.63 2.51
CA GLN A 62 5.48 -13.24 3.91
C GLN A 62 4.63 -14.18 4.78
N LEU A 63 3.58 -14.81 4.23
CA LEU A 63 2.85 -15.88 4.91
C LEU A 63 3.73 -17.14 5.10
N GLY A 64 4.56 -17.50 4.12
CA GLY A 64 5.53 -18.58 4.24
C GLY A 64 6.66 -18.26 5.26
N ARG A 65 7.08 -17.01 5.38
CA ARG A 65 8.03 -16.56 6.44
C ARG A 65 7.42 -16.61 7.84
N LEU A 66 6.10 -16.44 7.99
CA LEU A 66 5.40 -16.56 9.27
C LEU A 66 5.57 -17.97 9.90
N GLU A 67 5.57 -19.01 9.09
CA GLU A 67 5.72 -20.39 9.54
C GLU A 67 7.17 -20.67 10.00
N SER A 68 8.18 -20.14 9.31
CA SER A 68 9.59 -20.25 9.71
C SER A 68 9.92 -19.38 10.93
N THR A 69 9.23 -18.25 11.12
CA THR A 69 9.44 -17.33 12.24
C THR A 69 8.91 -17.90 13.55
N ASN A 70 7.82 -18.69 13.53
CA ASN A 70 7.35 -19.41 14.71
C ASN A 70 8.40 -20.37 15.30
N GLN A 71 9.23 -21.02 14.48
CA GLN A 71 10.33 -21.87 14.94
C GLN A 71 11.48 -21.03 15.55
N GLN A 72 11.76 -19.85 14.99
CA GLN A 72 12.79 -18.95 15.55
C GLN A 72 12.39 -18.38 16.91
N ILE A 73 11.09 -18.12 17.15
CA ILE A 73 10.60 -17.61 18.44
C ILE A 73 10.70 -18.65 19.54
N VAL A 74 10.41 -19.91 19.25
CA VAL A 74 10.62 -21.01 20.20
C VAL A 74 12.11 -21.11 20.57
N THR A 75 13.00 -20.85 19.64
CA THR A 75 14.46 -20.81 19.88
C THR A 75 14.84 -19.58 20.70
N ILE A 76 14.36 -18.38 20.35
CA ILE A 76 14.58 -17.13 21.09
C ILE A 76 14.00 -17.23 22.52
N SER A 77 12.82 -17.83 22.69
CA SER A 77 12.24 -18.05 24.03
C SER A 77 13.06 -18.99 24.88
N LYS A 78 13.71 -20.00 24.29
CA LYS A 78 14.66 -20.88 24.98
C LYS A 78 15.97 -20.16 25.32
N ASP A 79 16.47 -19.32 24.40
CA ASP A 79 17.67 -18.52 24.61
C ASP A 79 17.45 -17.45 25.69
N ILE A 80 16.25 -16.82 25.74
CA ILE A 80 15.85 -15.90 26.81
C ILE A 80 15.80 -16.59 28.17
N SER A 81 15.39 -17.86 28.26
CA SER A 81 15.41 -18.62 29.48
C SER A 81 16.84 -18.88 29.98
N SER A 82 17.81 -19.07 29.07
CA SER A 82 19.24 -19.20 29.42
C SER A 82 19.90 -17.86 29.76
N LEU A 83 19.37 -16.74 29.28
CA LEU A 83 19.81 -15.38 29.61
C LEU A 83 19.40 -14.94 31.03
N GLN A 84 18.53 -15.66 31.72
CA GLN A 84 18.17 -15.35 33.11
C GLN A 84 19.40 -15.27 34.06
N GLU A 85 20.45 -16.00 33.79
CA GLU A 85 21.72 -15.90 34.54
C GLU A 85 22.50 -14.62 34.22
N LEU A 86 22.45 -14.13 32.97
CA LEU A 86 23.11 -12.87 32.55
C LEU A 86 22.36 -11.63 33.06
N LEU A 87 21.06 -11.73 33.29
CA LEU A 87 20.23 -10.66 33.86
C LEU A 87 20.51 -10.43 35.38
N ARG A 88 21.38 -11.20 36.01
CA ARG A 88 21.80 -10.96 37.40
C ARG A 88 22.66 -9.69 37.57
N ALA A 89 23.32 -9.20 36.54
CA ALA A 89 24.17 -8.01 36.62
C ALA A 89 23.35 -6.71 36.35
N PRO A 90 23.24 -5.77 37.33
CA PRO A 90 22.36 -4.59 37.22
C PRO A 90 22.65 -3.67 36.03
N LYS A 91 23.89 -3.51 35.63
CA LYS A 91 24.36 -2.63 34.59
C LYS A 91 24.10 -3.18 33.18
N LEU A 92 24.06 -4.49 33.03
CA LEU A 92 23.78 -5.15 31.75
C LEU A 92 22.29 -5.28 31.46
N ARG A 93 21.42 -5.19 32.45
CA ARG A 93 19.97 -5.38 32.34
C ARG A 93 19.28 -4.37 31.43
N GLY A 94 19.64 -3.07 31.58
CA GLY A 94 19.04 -2.00 30.75
C GLY A 94 19.37 -2.21 29.28
N GLN A 95 20.66 -2.37 28.96
CA GLN A 95 21.10 -2.58 27.59
C GLN A 95 20.57 -3.88 26.98
N ILE A 96 20.54 -4.97 27.75
CA ILE A 96 19.98 -6.24 27.27
C ILE A 96 18.48 -6.11 26.99
N GLY A 97 17.71 -5.47 27.89
CA GLY A 97 16.27 -5.25 27.69
C GLY A 97 15.97 -4.42 26.44
N GLU A 98 16.72 -3.34 26.23
CA GLU A 98 16.60 -2.49 25.03
C GLU A 98 17.00 -3.26 23.77
N THR A 99 18.10 -4.02 23.80
CA THR A 99 18.55 -4.86 22.65
C THR A 99 17.55 -5.96 22.32
N LEU A 100 16.98 -6.62 23.35
CA LEU A 100 15.95 -7.64 23.13
C LEU A 100 14.67 -7.03 22.52
N LEU A 101 14.27 -5.83 22.97
CA LEU A 101 13.15 -5.11 22.39
C LEU A 101 13.41 -4.73 20.92
N GLU A 102 14.61 -4.19 20.63
CA GLU A 102 15.00 -3.85 19.26
C GLU A 102 15.00 -5.09 18.34
N ASN A 103 15.60 -6.19 18.79
CA ASN A 103 15.62 -7.43 18.03
C ASN A 103 14.21 -7.94 17.75
N LEU A 104 13.32 -7.90 18.74
CA LEU A 104 11.93 -8.34 18.58
C LEU A 104 11.16 -7.43 17.61
N LEU A 105 11.29 -6.11 17.74
CA LEU A 105 10.64 -5.18 16.82
C LEU A 105 11.17 -5.36 15.39
N SER A 106 12.48 -5.50 15.20
CA SER A 106 13.11 -5.69 13.89
C SER A 106 12.72 -7.00 13.21
N LEU A 107 12.41 -8.03 14.00
CA LEU A 107 11.96 -9.33 13.49
C LEU A 107 10.56 -9.26 12.89
N VAL A 108 9.70 -8.42 13.44
CA VAL A 108 8.26 -8.41 13.10
C VAL A 108 7.88 -7.21 12.25
N LEU A 109 8.44 -6.03 12.54
CA LEU A 109 8.06 -4.76 11.91
C LEU A 109 9.13 -4.31 10.91
N PRO A 110 8.73 -3.87 9.69
CA PRO A 110 9.62 -3.11 8.83
C PRO A 110 10.15 -1.86 9.53
N LYS A 111 11.41 -1.48 9.26
CA LYS A 111 12.13 -0.39 9.93
C LYS A 111 11.36 0.95 9.98
N GLN A 112 10.51 1.22 9.03
CA GLN A 112 9.70 2.43 8.96
C GLN A 112 8.58 2.51 10.00
N PHE A 113 8.22 1.39 10.62
CA PHE A 113 7.11 1.32 11.59
C PHE A 113 7.56 1.33 13.04
N TYR A 114 8.84 1.51 13.33
CA TYR A 114 9.33 1.73 14.69
C TYR A 114 10.58 2.61 14.71
N SER A 115 10.79 3.29 15.83
CA SER A 115 12.01 4.06 16.11
C SER A 115 12.48 3.74 17.52
N MET A 116 13.80 3.47 17.66
CA MET A 116 14.41 3.27 18.96
C MET A 116 14.84 4.62 19.55
N GLN A 117 14.89 4.70 20.89
CA GLN A 117 15.36 5.87 21.65
C GLN A 117 14.69 7.18 21.18
N TYR A 118 13.35 7.16 21.09
CA TYR A 118 12.58 8.31 20.62
C TYR A 118 12.51 9.41 21.69
N ARG A 119 12.77 10.66 21.30
CA ARG A 119 12.71 11.82 22.18
C ARG A 119 11.47 12.65 21.91
N PHE A 120 10.72 12.91 22.96
CA PHE A 120 9.58 13.84 22.94
C PHE A 120 10.05 15.30 23.08
N LYS A 121 9.14 16.24 22.85
CA LYS A 121 9.43 17.69 23.04
C LYS A 121 9.81 18.03 24.48
N SER A 122 9.31 17.28 25.45
CA SER A 122 9.71 17.37 26.86
C SER A 122 11.17 16.99 27.11
N MET A 123 11.91 16.52 26.10
CA MET A 123 13.25 15.94 26.17
C MET A 123 13.32 14.57 26.86
N ASP A 124 12.21 14.03 27.33
CA ASP A 124 12.13 12.64 27.80
C ASP A 124 12.34 11.67 26.63
N ALA A 125 13.15 10.65 26.87
CA ALA A 125 13.43 9.61 25.88
C ALA A 125 12.76 8.31 26.28
N VAL A 126 11.98 7.73 25.36
CA VAL A 126 11.41 6.39 25.49
C VAL A 126 12.23 5.40 24.67
N ASP A 127 12.34 4.14 25.14
CA ASP A 127 13.21 3.15 24.53
C ASP A 127 12.81 2.80 23.10
N ALA A 128 11.50 2.75 22.79
CA ALA A 128 11.01 2.62 21.42
C ALA A 128 9.64 3.30 21.25
N VAL A 129 9.31 3.65 20.01
CA VAL A 129 7.95 3.98 19.58
C VAL A 129 7.58 3.14 18.37
N ILE A 130 6.31 2.73 18.31
CA ILE A 130 5.74 2.03 17.17
C ILE A 130 4.84 3.01 16.42
N HIS A 131 5.05 3.15 15.10
CA HIS A 131 4.30 4.05 14.24
C HIS A 131 3.04 3.34 13.72
N LEU A 132 1.86 3.77 14.15
CA LEU A 132 0.56 3.25 13.70
C LEU A 132 -0.23 4.37 13.00
N GLY A 133 -0.09 4.47 11.70
CA GLY A 133 -0.59 5.61 10.94
C GLY A 133 0.12 6.90 11.35
N GLU A 134 -0.64 7.91 11.77
CA GLU A 134 -0.09 9.20 12.21
C GLU A 134 0.23 9.26 13.70
N ARG A 135 -0.05 8.18 14.45
CA ARG A 135 0.13 8.14 15.90
C ARG A 135 1.22 7.16 16.33
N LEU A 136 1.74 7.41 17.53
CA LEU A 136 2.83 6.68 18.13
C LEU A 136 2.33 5.85 19.32
N VAL A 137 2.82 4.62 19.44
CA VAL A 137 2.67 3.81 20.67
C VAL A 137 4.02 3.76 21.36
N PRO A 138 4.19 4.41 22.52
CA PRO A 138 5.42 4.34 23.31
C PRO A 138 5.62 2.94 23.90
N VAL A 139 6.87 2.46 23.88
CA VAL A 139 7.29 1.20 24.50
C VAL A 139 8.50 1.46 25.38
N ASP A 140 8.36 1.20 26.68
CA ASP A 140 9.44 1.38 27.65
C ASP A 140 9.90 0.04 28.21
N ALA A 141 11.21 -0.24 28.13
CA ALA A 141 11.81 -1.52 28.47
C ALA A 141 12.51 -1.54 29.84
N LYS A 142 12.51 -0.43 30.54
CA LYS A 142 13.21 -0.28 31.83
C LYS A 142 12.40 -0.90 32.96
N PHE A 143 12.76 -2.11 33.36
CA PHE A 143 12.11 -2.81 34.45
C PHE A 143 13.09 -3.22 35.55
N SER A 144 12.79 -2.85 36.81
CA SER A 144 13.60 -3.23 37.97
C SER A 144 13.23 -4.64 38.46
N LEU A 145 14.20 -5.58 38.38
CA LEU A 145 14.02 -6.97 38.81
C LEU A 145 14.54 -7.24 40.23
N GLU A 146 15.10 -6.25 40.91
CA GLU A 146 15.84 -6.45 42.13
C GLU A 146 15.00 -7.05 43.27
N ASN A 147 13.84 -6.42 43.55
CA ASN A 147 12.95 -6.90 44.59
C ASN A 147 12.24 -8.20 44.20
N PHE A 148 12.04 -8.45 42.91
CA PHE A 148 11.53 -9.71 42.41
C PHE A 148 12.51 -10.86 42.65
N GLN A 149 13.81 -10.68 42.39
CA GLN A 149 14.83 -11.69 42.64
C GLN A 149 14.97 -11.98 44.13
N LYS A 150 15.03 -10.93 44.96
CA LYS A 150 15.05 -11.10 46.42
C LYS A 150 13.83 -11.88 46.93
N MET A 151 12.65 -11.63 46.34
CA MET A 151 11.42 -12.37 46.63
C MET A 151 11.52 -13.85 46.25
N GLN A 152 12.16 -14.16 45.10
CA GLN A 152 12.30 -15.54 44.62
C GLN A 152 13.35 -16.35 45.44
N ASP A 153 14.43 -15.68 45.82
CA ASP A 153 15.55 -16.33 46.55
C ASP A 153 15.26 -16.49 48.06
N GLU A 154 14.27 -15.74 48.60
CA GLU A 154 13.95 -15.72 50.04
C GLU A 154 13.15 -16.96 50.46
N LYS A 155 13.58 -17.58 51.54
CA LYS A 155 12.95 -18.77 52.14
C LYS A 155 11.98 -18.46 53.28
N ASP A 156 12.19 -17.33 53.98
CA ASP A 156 11.28 -16.87 55.03
C ASP A 156 10.05 -16.20 54.43
N GLU A 157 8.88 -16.73 54.70
CA GLU A 157 7.62 -16.24 54.17
C GLU A 157 7.31 -14.79 54.57
N ALA A 158 7.71 -14.35 55.79
CA ALA A 158 7.51 -12.99 56.25
C ALA A 158 8.40 -12.00 55.47
N ALA A 159 9.68 -12.33 55.28
CA ALA A 159 10.64 -11.57 54.49
C ALA A 159 10.22 -11.55 52.98
N LYS A 160 9.80 -12.70 52.44
CA LYS A 160 9.31 -12.84 51.08
C LYS A 160 8.11 -11.94 50.82
N ASN A 161 7.16 -11.89 51.73
CA ASN A 161 6.01 -10.99 51.62
C ASN A 161 6.41 -9.51 51.65
N ASN A 162 7.46 -9.16 52.39
CA ASN A 162 7.99 -7.80 52.39
C ASN A 162 8.62 -7.42 51.03
N PHE A 163 9.42 -8.32 50.44
CA PHE A 163 9.95 -8.13 49.09
C PHE A 163 8.85 -8.06 48.02
N ARG A 164 7.81 -8.87 48.17
CA ARG A 164 6.64 -8.81 47.30
C ARG A 164 5.94 -7.41 47.33
N LYS A 165 5.75 -6.84 48.50
CA LYS A 165 5.20 -5.50 48.66
C LYS A 165 6.07 -4.44 47.96
N LYS A 166 7.40 -4.54 48.14
CA LYS A 166 8.37 -3.65 47.51
C LYS A 166 8.32 -3.78 45.98
N PHE A 167 8.27 -5.02 45.46
CA PHE A 167 8.13 -5.29 44.05
C PHE A 167 6.86 -4.65 43.46
N ILE A 168 5.72 -4.82 44.10
CA ILE A 168 4.45 -4.21 43.68
C ILE A 168 4.58 -2.69 43.66
N GLN A 169 5.25 -2.08 44.63
CA GLN A 169 5.45 -0.64 44.65
C GLN A 169 6.39 -0.18 43.52
N ASP A 170 7.45 -0.93 43.24
CA ASP A 170 8.36 -0.62 42.11
C ASP A 170 7.60 -0.65 40.77
N VAL A 171 6.75 -1.65 40.57
CA VAL A 171 5.91 -1.74 39.35
C VAL A 171 4.96 -0.55 39.27
N LYS A 172 4.25 -0.19 40.36
CA LYS A 172 3.35 0.96 40.36
C LYS A 172 4.08 2.27 40.05
N ASN A 173 5.25 2.48 40.66
CA ASN A 173 6.07 3.67 40.39
C ASN A 173 6.48 3.73 38.91
N ARG A 174 6.81 2.60 38.33
CA ARG A 174 7.19 2.54 36.92
C ARG A 174 6.01 2.81 35.99
N VAL A 175 4.84 2.25 36.30
CA VAL A 175 3.59 2.51 35.58
C VAL A 175 3.24 4.01 35.62
N ASP A 176 3.34 4.65 36.80
CA ASP A 176 3.08 6.08 36.92
C ASP A 176 4.07 6.93 36.13
N GLU A 177 5.36 6.54 36.12
CA GLU A 177 6.39 7.20 35.32
C GLU A 177 6.08 7.12 33.81
N ILE A 178 5.79 5.91 33.31
CA ILE A 178 5.44 5.70 31.90
C ILE A 178 4.20 6.49 31.51
N ALA A 179 3.16 6.44 32.33
CA ALA A 179 1.91 7.13 32.07
C ALA A 179 2.10 8.65 31.97
N SER A 180 2.89 9.23 32.90
CA SER A 180 3.10 10.68 32.95
C SER A 180 4.07 11.22 31.89
N LYS A 181 5.09 10.42 31.50
CA LYS A 181 6.14 10.88 30.59
C LYS A 181 5.89 10.58 29.13
N TYR A 182 5.18 9.48 28.81
CA TYR A 182 5.14 8.97 27.46
C TYR A 182 3.72 8.88 26.85
N ILE A 183 2.67 9.01 27.66
CA ILE A 183 1.30 9.11 27.13
C ILE A 183 1.00 10.58 26.89
N LEU A 184 1.35 11.07 25.69
CA LEU A 184 1.32 12.49 25.29
C LEU A 184 0.48 12.64 24.01
N PRO A 185 -0.86 12.66 24.09
CA PRO A 185 -1.72 12.82 22.92
C PRO A 185 -1.43 14.09 22.11
N ASP A 186 -0.98 15.17 22.77
CA ASP A 186 -0.57 16.42 22.14
C ASP A 186 0.71 16.28 21.28
N GLU A 187 1.45 15.20 21.47
CA GLU A 187 2.61 14.80 20.66
C GLU A 187 2.32 13.59 19.78
N ASN A 188 1.06 13.39 19.41
CA ASN A 188 0.57 12.33 18.55
C ASN A 188 0.74 10.91 19.13
N THR A 189 0.86 10.73 20.44
CA THR A 189 0.78 9.38 20.99
C THR A 189 -0.67 8.90 21.03
N TYR A 190 -0.85 7.57 21.01
CA TYR A 190 -2.08 6.98 21.50
C TYR A 190 -2.24 7.29 23.00
N ASP A 191 -3.43 7.06 23.52
CA ASP A 191 -3.76 7.26 24.94
C ASP A 191 -3.37 6.06 25.82
N PHE A 192 -2.40 5.27 25.34
CA PHE A 192 -1.80 4.15 26.08
C PHE A 192 -0.34 3.99 25.71
N ALA A 193 0.42 3.30 26.58
CA ALA A 193 1.81 2.91 26.35
C ALA A 193 2.02 1.43 26.71
N LEU A 194 3.09 0.83 26.19
CA LEU A 194 3.49 -0.52 26.50
C LEU A 194 4.65 -0.51 27.50
N MET A 195 4.54 -1.33 28.54
CA MET A 195 5.61 -1.60 29.49
C MET A 195 6.23 -2.97 29.17
N TYR A 196 7.39 -2.97 28.52
CA TYR A 196 8.06 -4.20 28.11
C TYR A 196 8.82 -4.82 29.27
N ILE A 197 8.45 -6.04 29.62
CA ILE A 197 9.05 -6.84 30.69
C ILE A 197 9.81 -7.99 30.03
N PRO A 198 11.15 -7.96 29.93
CA PRO A 198 11.92 -8.93 29.17
C PRO A 198 11.90 -10.36 29.75
N ALA A 199 11.47 -10.52 31.01
CA ALA A 199 11.44 -11.80 31.71
C ALA A 199 9.98 -12.28 31.88
N GLU A 200 9.65 -13.43 31.27
CA GLU A 200 8.30 -14.00 31.29
C GLU A 200 7.78 -14.30 32.71
N ASN A 201 8.64 -14.79 33.62
CA ASN A 201 8.26 -15.07 35.00
C ASN A 201 7.86 -13.80 35.77
N VAL A 202 8.50 -12.67 35.49
CA VAL A 202 8.18 -11.36 36.05
C VAL A 202 6.87 -10.84 35.46
N TYR A 203 6.71 -10.95 34.16
CA TYR A 203 5.46 -10.61 33.49
C TYR A 203 4.28 -11.39 34.09
N TYR A 204 4.48 -12.68 34.37
CA TYR A 204 3.46 -13.55 34.97
C TYR A 204 3.05 -13.06 36.36
N GLU A 205 4.02 -12.61 37.20
CA GLU A 205 3.73 -12.06 38.53
C GLU A 205 2.96 -10.72 38.44
N VAL A 206 3.21 -9.90 37.41
CA VAL A 206 2.52 -8.61 37.19
C VAL A 206 1.12 -8.81 36.60
N ALA A 207 1.01 -9.67 35.58
CA ALA A 207 -0.19 -9.73 34.72
C ALA A 207 -1.18 -10.82 35.15
N VAL A 208 -0.71 -11.90 35.79
CA VAL A 208 -1.56 -13.07 36.07
C VAL A 208 -1.78 -13.31 37.57
N ASN A 209 -0.71 -13.20 38.37
CA ASN A 209 -0.79 -13.54 39.80
C ASN A 209 -1.47 -12.47 40.67
N LYS A 210 -1.73 -11.29 40.16
CA LYS A 210 -2.30 -10.17 40.92
C LYS A 210 -3.24 -9.35 40.07
N ASP A 211 -4.53 -9.67 40.10
CA ASP A 211 -5.58 -8.92 39.39
C ASP A 211 -5.55 -7.43 39.72
N GLU A 212 -5.27 -7.04 40.98
CA GLU A 212 -5.18 -5.65 41.42
C GLU A 212 -4.03 -4.87 40.76
N LEU A 213 -2.86 -5.53 40.53
CA LEU A 213 -1.70 -4.88 39.93
C LEU A 213 -1.91 -4.69 38.42
N PHE A 214 -2.44 -5.69 37.75
CA PHE A 214 -2.81 -5.60 36.35
C PHE A 214 -3.90 -4.55 36.11
N ALA A 215 -4.95 -4.56 36.96
CA ALA A 215 -5.99 -3.55 36.91
C ALA A 215 -5.44 -2.13 37.13
N TYR A 216 -4.46 -1.96 38.03
CA TYR A 216 -3.76 -0.69 38.20
C TYR A 216 -3.04 -0.22 36.94
N CYS A 217 -2.28 -1.12 36.28
CA CYS A 217 -1.61 -0.84 35.03
C CYS A 217 -2.61 -0.37 33.94
N LEU A 218 -3.69 -1.11 33.77
CA LEU A 218 -4.74 -0.76 32.79
C LEU A 218 -5.45 0.56 33.13
N GLY A 219 -5.70 0.82 34.42
CA GLY A 219 -6.28 2.08 34.88
C GLY A 219 -5.42 3.30 34.57
N LYS A 220 -4.10 3.11 34.47
CA LYS A 220 -3.14 4.12 34.05
C LYS A 220 -2.86 4.10 32.54
N LYS A 221 -3.56 3.23 31.78
CA LYS A 221 -3.39 3.03 30.33
C LYS A 221 -1.99 2.56 29.96
N VAL A 222 -1.31 1.87 30.86
CA VAL A 222 -0.02 1.22 30.62
C VAL A 222 -0.26 -0.29 30.55
N ILE A 223 0.07 -0.89 29.42
CA ILE A 223 -0.17 -2.30 29.15
C ILE A 223 1.13 -3.06 29.35
N PRO A 224 1.28 -3.91 30.39
CA PRO A 224 2.45 -4.76 30.53
C PRO A 224 2.49 -5.80 29.40
N VAL A 225 3.66 -5.98 28.82
CA VAL A 225 3.89 -6.94 27.74
C VAL A 225 5.19 -7.71 27.98
N SER A 226 5.17 -9.01 27.74
CA SER A 226 6.36 -9.87 27.66
C SER A 226 6.85 -9.96 26.23
N PRO A 227 8.02 -10.59 25.97
CA PRO A 227 8.46 -10.89 24.61
C PRO A 227 7.39 -11.62 23.77
N ASN A 228 6.75 -12.64 24.36
CA ASN A 228 5.73 -13.42 23.65
C ASN A 228 4.45 -12.64 23.39
N THR A 229 3.95 -11.89 24.37
CA THR A 229 2.74 -11.10 24.20
C THR A 229 2.97 -9.88 23.30
N LEU A 230 4.13 -9.22 23.39
CA LEU A 230 4.49 -8.13 22.47
C LEU A 230 4.56 -8.65 21.03
N TYR A 231 5.20 -9.82 20.82
CA TYR A 231 5.24 -10.44 19.52
C TYR A 231 3.84 -10.68 18.96
N ALA A 232 2.94 -11.26 19.75
CA ALA A 232 1.56 -11.50 19.34
C ALA A 232 0.84 -10.20 18.96
N TYR A 233 1.00 -9.14 19.74
CA TYR A 233 0.44 -7.82 19.41
C TYR A 233 1.02 -7.26 18.11
N MET A 234 2.35 -7.38 17.91
CA MET A 234 2.99 -6.92 16.68
C MET A 234 2.48 -7.67 15.45
N GLN A 235 2.20 -8.96 15.55
CA GLN A 235 1.59 -9.73 14.47
C GLN A 235 0.20 -9.19 14.09
N VAL A 236 -0.64 -8.89 15.08
CA VAL A 236 -1.97 -8.30 14.85
C VAL A 236 -1.84 -6.90 14.21
N ILE A 237 -0.91 -6.09 14.70
CA ILE A 237 -0.62 -4.76 14.13
C ILE A 237 -0.15 -4.88 12.68
N CYS A 238 0.78 -5.80 12.39
CA CYS A 238 1.23 -6.07 11.02
C CYS A 238 0.09 -6.47 10.08
N LEU A 239 -0.84 -7.29 10.57
CA LEU A 239 -2.03 -7.69 9.82
C LEU A 239 -2.91 -6.47 9.51
N GLY A 240 -3.12 -5.60 10.49
CA GLY A 240 -3.85 -4.33 10.33
C GLY A 240 -3.20 -3.39 9.32
N LEU A 241 -1.88 -3.19 9.43
CA LEU A 241 -1.11 -2.35 8.50
C LEU A 241 -1.17 -2.86 7.05
N LYS A 242 -1.13 -4.20 6.86
CA LYS A 242 -1.32 -4.82 5.55
C LYS A 242 -2.71 -4.56 5.00
N GLY A 243 -3.74 -4.68 5.83
CA GLY A 243 -5.13 -4.37 5.47
C GLY A 243 -5.30 -2.93 4.99
N MET A 244 -4.74 -1.96 5.72
CA MET A 244 -4.76 -0.54 5.34
C MET A 244 -4.08 -0.30 3.98
N LYS A 245 -2.94 -0.92 3.72
CA LYS A 245 -2.25 -0.80 2.43
C LYS A 245 -3.04 -1.40 1.27
N VAL A 246 -3.73 -2.52 1.50
CA VAL A 246 -4.64 -3.11 0.50
C VAL A 246 -5.81 -2.16 0.21
N GLU A 247 -6.39 -1.53 1.23
CA GLU A 247 -7.47 -0.55 1.05
C GLU A 247 -7.01 0.68 0.26
N GLU A 248 -5.83 1.22 0.56
CA GLU A 248 -5.24 2.35 -0.18
C GLU A 248 -5.02 2.00 -1.65
N ASN A 249 -4.43 0.84 -1.93
CA ASN A 249 -4.24 0.34 -3.29
C ASN A 249 -5.58 0.15 -4.02
N ALA A 250 -6.59 -0.39 -3.34
CA ALA A 250 -7.93 -0.55 -3.92
C ALA A 250 -8.54 0.81 -4.28
N LYS A 251 -8.40 1.84 -3.44
CA LYS A 251 -8.85 3.21 -3.75
C LYS A 251 -8.13 3.79 -4.98
N GLN A 252 -6.82 3.56 -5.11
CA GLN A 252 -6.07 3.99 -6.29
C GLN A 252 -6.53 3.29 -7.57
N ILE A 253 -6.77 1.97 -7.51
CA ILE A 253 -7.31 1.19 -8.63
C ILE A 253 -8.68 1.72 -9.06
N LEU A 254 -9.60 1.95 -8.11
CA LEU A 254 -10.92 2.50 -8.41
C LEU A 254 -10.83 3.88 -9.07
N LYS A 255 -9.91 4.74 -8.63
CA LYS A 255 -9.66 6.04 -9.24
C LYS A 255 -9.15 5.91 -10.68
N SER A 256 -8.25 4.96 -10.94
CA SER A 256 -7.73 4.69 -12.28
C SER A 256 -8.82 4.13 -13.22
N LEU A 257 -9.68 3.24 -12.71
CA LEU A 257 -10.82 2.72 -13.46
C LEU A 257 -11.82 3.82 -13.85
N SER A 258 -12.13 4.73 -12.90
CA SER A 258 -13.02 5.88 -13.20
C SER A 258 -12.43 6.81 -14.27
N ALA A 259 -11.12 7.01 -14.29
CA ALA A 259 -10.45 7.79 -15.33
C ALA A 259 -10.53 7.07 -16.69
N LEU A 260 -10.35 5.75 -16.71
CA LEU A 260 -10.47 4.95 -17.93
C LEU A 260 -11.89 4.96 -18.50
N ASP A 261 -12.92 4.92 -17.65
CA ASP A 261 -14.32 5.04 -18.10
C ASP A 261 -14.58 6.35 -18.86
N VAL A 262 -14.03 7.47 -18.38
CA VAL A 262 -14.14 8.77 -19.05
C VAL A 262 -13.46 8.76 -20.42
N GLU A 263 -12.29 8.13 -20.53
CA GLU A 263 -11.58 8.03 -21.82
C GLU A 263 -12.29 7.11 -22.81
N ILE A 264 -12.86 6.01 -22.35
CA ILE A 264 -13.69 5.13 -23.18
C ILE A 264 -14.93 5.86 -23.73
N LEU A 265 -15.57 6.70 -22.92
CA LEU A 265 -16.72 7.51 -23.39
C LEU A 265 -16.31 8.49 -24.49
N LYS A 266 -15.19 9.20 -24.33
CA LYS A 266 -14.65 10.10 -25.36
C LYS A 266 -14.32 9.35 -26.64
N PHE A 267 -13.66 8.21 -26.51
CA PHE A 267 -13.33 7.34 -27.63
C PHE A 267 -14.59 6.91 -28.39
N LYS A 268 -15.65 6.53 -27.67
CA LYS A 268 -16.93 6.14 -28.26
C LYS A 268 -17.54 7.28 -29.06
N GLU A 269 -17.52 8.52 -28.54
CA GLU A 269 -18.01 9.71 -29.26
C GLU A 269 -17.23 9.96 -30.57
N GLU A 270 -15.89 9.87 -30.50
CA GLU A 270 -15.04 10.04 -31.69
C GLU A 270 -15.27 8.92 -32.71
N PHE A 271 -15.45 7.69 -32.26
CA PHE A 271 -15.77 6.55 -33.12
C PHE A 271 -17.13 6.68 -33.81
N ASP A 272 -18.16 7.21 -33.14
CA ASP A 272 -19.47 7.48 -33.68
C ASP A 272 -19.42 8.60 -34.76
N ILE A 273 -18.57 9.62 -34.54
CA ILE A 273 -18.32 10.68 -35.53
C ILE A 273 -17.63 10.09 -36.76
N LEU A 274 -16.63 9.23 -36.58
CA LEU A 274 -15.96 8.54 -37.68
C LEU A 274 -16.95 7.71 -38.51
N GLY A 275 -17.83 6.96 -37.85
CA GLY A 275 -18.90 6.19 -38.50
C GLY A 275 -19.82 7.05 -39.38
N LYS A 276 -20.21 8.24 -38.89
CA LYS A 276 -21.01 9.21 -39.68
C LYS A 276 -20.24 9.71 -40.89
N HIS A 277 -18.95 10.01 -40.78
CA HIS A 277 -18.11 10.46 -41.90
C HIS A 277 -17.97 9.38 -42.97
N ILE A 278 -17.74 8.12 -42.56
CA ILE A 278 -17.66 6.97 -43.49
C ILE A 278 -18.99 6.82 -44.27
N SER A 279 -20.13 6.83 -43.57
CA SER A 279 -21.45 6.72 -44.19
C SER A 279 -21.74 7.87 -45.19
N SER A 280 -21.39 9.12 -44.81
CA SER A 280 -21.52 10.27 -45.68
C SER A 280 -20.62 10.16 -46.92
N THR A 281 -19.40 9.67 -46.74
CA THR A 281 -18.44 9.47 -47.86
C THR A 281 -18.95 8.41 -48.81
N GLN A 282 -19.47 7.29 -48.28
CA GLN A 282 -20.07 6.23 -49.07
C GLN A 282 -21.27 6.70 -49.90
N SER A 283 -22.15 7.51 -49.30
CA SER A 283 -23.29 8.10 -50.02
C SER A 283 -22.83 9.00 -51.16
N LYS A 284 -21.85 9.89 -50.91
CA LYS A 284 -21.30 10.78 -51.95
C LYS A 284 -20.59 10.00 -53.06
N TYR A 285 -19.92 8.91 -52.73
CA TYR A 285 -19.30 8.02 -53.71
C TYR A 285 -20.36 7.42 -54.65
N LEU A 286 -21.43 6.87 -54.10
CA LEU A 286 -22.55 6.29 -54.87
C LEU A 286 -23.26 7.34 -55.75
N ASP A 287 -23.46 8.56 -55.26
CA ASP A 287 -24.04 9.63 -56.04
C ASP A 287 -23.12 10.08 -57.19
N SER A 288 -21.81 10.10 -56.95
CA SER A 288 -20.84 10.43 -58.00
C SER A 288 -20.76 9.36 -59.07
N GLN A 289 -20.85 8.08 -58.68
CA GLN A 289 -20.90 6.95 -59.58
C GLN A 289 -22.16 7.03 -60.49
N LYS A 290 -23.34 7.27 -59.92
CA LYS A 290 -24.57 7.46 -60.70
C LYS A 290 -24.49 8.63 -61.71
N ARG A 291 -23.79 9.70 -61.35
CA ARG A 291 -23.55 10.83 -62.28
C ARG A 291 -22.60 10.46 -63.40
N LEU A 292 -21.56 9.66 -63.09
CA LEU A 292 -20.62 9.18 -64.10
C LEU A 292 -21.32 8.23 -65.09
N ASP A 293 -22.14 7.32 -64.62
CA ASP A 293 -22.94 6.39 -65.46
C ASP A 293 -23.85 7.18 -66.41
N LYS A 294 -24.58 8.20 -65.88
CA LYS A 294 -25.42 9.07 -66.72
C LYS A 294 -24.61 9.87 -67.76
N PHE A 295 -23.37 10.22 -67.44
CA PHE A 295 -22.48 10.94 -68.37
C PHE A 295 -21.98 10.00 -69.48
N GLN A 296 -21.67 8.74 -69.15
CA GLN A 296 -21.30 7.71 -70.08
C GLN A 296 -22.45 7.39 -71.07
N ASP A 297 -23.68 7.25 -70.52
CA ASP A 297 -24.86 7.01 -71.35
C ASP A 297 -25.10 8.16 -72.38
N LYS A 298 -24.98 9.42 -71.95
CA LYS A 298 -25.07 10.57 -72.84
C LYS A 298 -23.93 10.58 -73.88
N LEU A 299 -22.74 10.23 -73.57
CA LEU A 299 -21.62 10.11 -74.52
C LEU A 299 -21.90 9.03 -75.55
N ASN A 300 -22.41 7.86 -75.14
CA ASN A 300 -22.74 6.76 -76.06
C ASN A 300 -23.82 7.18 -77.05
N VAL A 301 -24.88 7.87 -76.57
CA VAL A 301 -25.95 8.39 -77.47
C VAL A 301 -25.38 9.40 -78.48
N ILE A 302 -24.43 10.27 -78.14
CA ILE A 302 -23.82 11.22 -79.06
C ILE A 302 -22.91 10.48 -80.08
N HIS A 303 -22.24 9.39 -79.64
CA HIS A 303 -21.41 8.60 -80.51
C HIS A 303 -22.23 7.82 -81.53
N ASP A 304 -23.31 7.22 -81.08
CA ASP A 304 -24.26 6.51 -82.01
C ASP A 304 -24.93 7.43 -83.01
N ASN A 305 -25.35 8.63 -82.62
CA ASN A 305 -25.93 9.60 -83.56
C ASN A 305 -24.87 10.10 -84.59
N LYS A 306 -23.58 10.16 -84.28
CA LYS A 306 -22.55 10.53 -85.21
C LYS A 306 -22.23 9.41 -86.22
N GLN A 307 -22.50 8.14 -85.92
CA GLN A 307 -22.36 7.03 -86.87
C GLN A 307 -23.55 6.91 -87.85
N ILE A 308 -24.70 7.54 -87.53
CA ILE A 308 -25.91 7.56 -88.47
C ILE A 308 -25.81 8.68 -89.46
N GLU A 309 -25.02 9.74 -89.21
CA GLU A 309 -24.86 10.88 -90.15
C GLU A 309 -23.63 10.79 -91.07
N ALA A 310 -22.88 9.70 -91.02
CA ALA A 310 -21.74 9.43 -91.91
C ALA A 310 -22.03 8.30 -92.89
#